data_961ee7f74ca3fc5e388d12e71341d57b
#
_entry.id   961ee7f74ca3fc5e388d12e71341d57b
#
_cell.length_a   1.000
_cell.length_b   1.000
_cell.length_c   1.000
_cell.angle_alpha   90.00
_cell.angle_beta   90.00
_cell.angle_gamma   90.00
#
_symmetry.space_group_name_H-M   'P 1'
#
loop_
_entity.id
_entity.type
_entity.pdbx_description
1 polymer ?
#
loop_
_entity_poly.entity_id
_entity_poly.type
_entity_poly.pdbx_seq_one_letter_code
_entity_poly.pdbx_strand_id
1 'polypeptide(L)'
;AQCLVGSEMCIRDRVNTQISIPFILSSKGYGLLWNNYGLTDFNPADQFVELTPANASGEAVTVNTTGTSGNVRETRQTYSFTASVDVPRSGSYSLLLDVGQRMARKYYLVIDGQKIVDVNNLWLPPTTSAIVELTAGKHDIEVQGERNDKPVLYWRPVSEETVFRSSVAQMLDYTVFAGNGDEVIASYRELTGPAPMMPLWSLGYIHCRERYNTQAELLENAREFRERKLPIDMIVQDWQYWGKYGWNAMKFDEDRYPDPGSMMKELHEMDVRLMISVWSKIDAQSEVGKQAKEK
;
A
#
# COMPACT_ATOMS: atom_id res chain seq x y z
N ALA A 1 2.54 14.24 21.72
CA ALA A 1 2.04 13.14 20.91
C ALA A 1 1.79 13.67 19.53
N GLN A 2 2.72 13.43 18.66
CA GLN A 2 2.53 13.72 17.26
C GLN A 2 1.52 12.71 16.75
N CYS A 3 0.37 13.18 16.37
CA CYS A 3 -0.54 12.45 15.52
C CYS A 3 0.22 11.91 14.32
N LEU A 4 -0.30 10.86 13.72
CA LEU A 4 0.04 10.34 12.39
C LEU A 4 0.21 11.40 11.28
N VAL A 5 0.07 12.64 11.62
CA VAL A 5 0.09 13.83 10.81
C VAL A 5 1.49 14.43 10.63
N GLY A 6 2.44 14.00 11.39
CA GLY A 6 3.76 14.62 11.29
C GLY A 6 4.51 14.26 10.03
N SER A 7 4.13 13.20 9.40
CA SER A 7 4.83 12.73 8.22
C SER A 7 3.93 12.89 7.01
N GLU A 8 4.38 13.59 6.09
CA GLU A 8 3.96 13.74 4.76
C GLU A 8 3.57 12.42 4.12
N MET A 9 2.32 12.30 3.85
CA MET A 9 1.90 11.32 2.87
C MET A 9 1.45 12.07 1.63
N CYS A 10 2.31 12.11 0.63
CA CYS A 10 1.80 12.20 -0.72
C CYS A 10 0.94 10.98 -0.96
N ILE A 11 -0.36 11.14 -0.89
CA ILE A 11 -1.31 10.08 -1.21
C ILE A 11 -1.30 9.92 -2.72
N ARG A 12 -0.34 9.16 -3.23
CA ARG A 12 -0.40 8.63 -4.57
C ARG A 12 -1.02 7.26 -4.49
N ASP A 13 -2.33 7.19 -4.66
CA ASP A 13 -3.08 5.94 -4.72
C ASP A 13 -2.72 5.16 -5.99
N ARG A 14 -1.58 4.49 -5.97
CA ARG A 14 -1.11 3.62 -7.05
C ARG A 14 -0.61 2.26 -6.58
N VAL A 15 -0.65 2.02 -5.28
CA VAL A 15 -0.05 0.83 -4.69
C VAL A 15 -1.11 0.10 -3.87
N ASN A 16 -1.31 -1.17 -4.15
CA ASN A 16 -2.30 -2.02 -3.48
C ASN A 16 -1.97 -2.36 -2.01
N THR A 17 -0.96 -1.75 -1.44
CA THR A 17 -0.53 -1.96 -0.05
C THR A 17 -0.94 -0.83 0.88
N GLN A 18 -1.53 0.23 0.35
CA GLN A 18 -1.92 1.40 1.12
C GLN A 18 -3.39 1.71 0.92
N ILE A 19 -4.05 2.05 2.00
CA ILE A 19 -5.37 2.66 2.00
C ILE A 19 -5.22 4.10 2.46
N SER A 20 -5.92 4.99 1.81
CA SER A 20 -5.95 6.40 2.18
C SER A 20 -7.37 6.83 2.49
N ILE A 21 -7.55 7.36 3.69
CA ILE A 21 -8.78 8.03 4.10
C ILE A 21 -8.45 9.52 4.22
N PRO A 22 -9.12 10.40 3.48
CA PRO A 22 -8.81 11.82 3.49
C PRO A 22 -9.34 12.51 4.76
N PHE A 23 -8.97 11.97 5.91
CA PHE A 23 -9.39 12.44 7.22
C PHE A 23 -8.18 12.56 8.15
N ILE A 24 -8.04 13.72 8.79
CA ILE A 24 -7.02 13.99 9.77
C ILE A 24 -7.67 14.06 11.15
N LEU A 25 -7.08 13.39 12.13
CA LEU A 25 -7.38 13.54 13.54
C LEU A 25 -6.15 14.12 14.26
N SER A 26 -6.31 15.28 14.88
CA SER A 26 -5.23 15.99 15.56
C SER A 26 -5.37 15.91 17.07
N SER A 27 -4.26 15.66 17.76
CA SER A 27 -4.18 15.78 19.23
C SER A 27 -4.36 17.22 19.74
N LYS A 28 -4.41 18.20 18.84
CA LYS A 28 -4.70 19.61 19.17
C LYS A 28 -6.21 19.90 19.30
N GLY A 29 -7.07 18.87 19.26
CA GLY A 29 -8.50 18.99 19.49
C GLY A 29 -9.31 19.33 18.24
N TYR A 30 -8.91 18.81 17.09
CA TYR A 30 -9.68 18.95 15.85
C TYR A 30 -9.54 17.74 14.92
N GLY A 31 -10.52 17.57 14.04
CA GLY A 31 -10.44 16.70 12.87
C GLY A 31 -10.71 17.49 11.59
N LEU A 32 -10.26 17.00 10.47
CA LEU A 32 -10.51 17.59 9.16
C LEU A 32 -10.82 16.47 8.16
N LEU A 33 -11.98 16.52 7.54
CA LEU A 33 -12.35 15.70 6.41
C LEU A 33 -12.13 16.52 5.13
N TRP A 34 -11.27 16.01 4.24
CA TRP A 34 -11.01 16.58 2.94
C TRP A 34 -11.83 15.83 1.88
N ASN A 35 -12.95 16.42 1.45
CA ASN A 35 -13.92 15.77 0.58
C ASN A 35 -13.74 16.17 -0.89
N ASN A 36 -12.55 16.03 -1.42
CA ASN A 36 -12.24 16.30 -2.81
C ASN A 36 -11.88 15.01 -3.55
N TYR A 37 -12.46 14.79 -4.72
CA TYR A 37 -12.27 13.57 -5.51
C TYR A 37 -11.01 13.60 -6.39
N GLY A 38 -10.37 14.75 -6.54
CA GLY A 38 -9.14 14.90 -7.30
C GLY A 38 -7.91 14.40 -6.56
N LEU A 39 -6.84 14.17 -7.32
CA LEU A 39 -5.53 13.93 -6.72
C LEU A 39 -5.18 15.08 -5.77
N THR A 40 -4.83 14.76 -4.55
CA THR A 40 -4.45 15.73 -3.53
C THR A 40 -3.10 15.37 -2.94
N ASP A 41 -2.20 16.32 -2.93
CA ASP A 41 -0.95 16.24 -2.20
C ASP A 41 -1.15 16.82 -0.81
N PHE A 42 -0.71 16.10 0.20
CA PHE A 42 -0.72 16.54 1.59
C PHE A 42 0.68 16.99 1.99
N ASN A 43 0.80 18.24 2.46
CA ASN A 43 2.09 18.86 2.78
C ASN A 43 3.13 18.69 1.67
N PRO A 44 2.83 19.05 0.41
CA PRO A 44 3.75 18.82 -0.70
C PRO A 44 5.05 19.59 -0.50
N ALA A 45 6.15 18.98 -0.89
CA ALA A 45 7.44 19.66 -1.02
C ALA A 45 7.59 20.18 -2.45
N ASP A 46 7.95 21.45 -2.59
CA ASP A 46 8.23 22.08 -3.88
C ASP A 46 9.71 21.97 -4.29
N GLN A 47 10.57 21.58 -3.32
CA GLN A 47 11.98 21.34 -3.58
C GLN A 47 12.22 19.87 -3.80
N PHE A 48 12.98 19.55 -4.84
CA PHE A 48 13.34 18.18 -5.14
C PHE A 48 14.70 18.10 -5.82
N VAL A 49 15.29 16.91 -5.80
CA VAL A 49 16.48 16.56 -6.54
C VAL A 49 16.31 15.18 -7.17
N GLU A 50 16.62 15.08 -8.46
CA GLU A 50 16.74 13.80 -9.15
C GLU A 50 18.12 13.21 -8.87
N LEU A 51 18.15 11.94 -8.47
CA LEU A 51 19.42 11.26 -8.24
C LEU A 51 19.91 10.61 -9.53
N THR A 52 21.17 10.77 -9.80
CA THR A 52 21.83 10.20 -10.97
C THR A 52 22.51 8.87 -10.62
N PRO A 53 22.51 7.89 -11.55
CA PRO A 53 23.21 6.63 -11.33
C PRO A 53 24.70 6.90 -11.04
N ALA A 54 25.18 6.41 -9.91
CA ALA A 54 26.60 6.25 -9.65
C ALA A 54 27.07 4.92 -10.25
N ASN A 55 28.40 4.74 -10.39
CA ASN A 55 28.95 3.49 -10.93
C ASN A 55 28.41 2.27 -10.17
N ALA A 56 28.07 1.21 -10.91
CA ALA A 56 27.56 -0.03 -10.37
C ALA A 56 28.52 -0.61 -9.31
N SER A 57 28.21 -0.46 -8.06
CA SER A 57 29.00 -0.96 -6.93
C SER A 57 28.11 -1.50 -5.82
N GLY A 58 26.96 -2.00 -6.20
CA GLY A 58 26.07 -2.55 -5.18
C GLY A 58 26.50 -3.94 -4.76
N GLU A 59 26.41 -4.21 -3.49
CA GLU A 59 26.43 -5.58 -2.99
C GLU A 59 25.26 -6.36 -3.57
N ALA A 60 25.49 -7.62 -3.91
CA ALA A 60 24.40 -8.51 -4.30
C ALA A 60 23.52 -8.78 -3.08
N VAL A 61 22.24 -8.46 -3.17
CA VAL A 61 21.26 -8.71 -2.09
C VAL A 61 20.34 -9.84 -2.45
N THR A 62 20.08 -10.72 -1.49
CA THR A 62 19.06 -11.77 -1.64
C THR A 62 17.70 -11.19 -1.27
N VAL A 63 16.77 -11.22 -2.21
CA VAL A 63 15.38 -10.79 -2.02
C VAL A 63 14.43 -11.96 -2.22
N ASN A 64 13.35 -11.98 -1.47
CA ASN A 64 12.27 -12.91 -1.74
C ASN A 64 11.37 -12.28 -2.82
N THR A 65 10.97 -13.04 -3.81
CA THR A 65 10.01 -12.64 -4.83
C THR A 65 8.85 -13.62 -4.86
N THR A 66 7.67 -13.13 -5.20
CA THR A 66 6.50 -13.97 -5.39
C THR A 66 6.16 -14.01 -6.87
N GLY A 67 6.19 -15.21 -7.42
CA GLY A 67 5.79 -15.47 -8.79
C GLY A 67 4.56 -16.37 -8.85
N THR A 68 4.16 -16.74 -10.07
CA THR A 68 3.06 -17.68 -10.30
C THR A 68 3.28 -19.06 -9.67
N SER A 69 4.54 -19.42 -9.42
CA SER A 69 4.96 -20.71 -8.84
C SER A 69 5.19 -20.65 -7.32
N GLY A 70 4.94 -19.50 -6.67
CA GLY A 70 5.18 -19.30 -5.25
C GLY A 70 6.36 -18.37 -4.95
N ASN A 71 6.83 -18.42 -3.71
CA ASN A 71 7.95 -17.58 -3.27
C ASN A 71 9.28 -18.13 -3.73
N VAL A 72 10.09 -17.29 -4.35
CA VAL A 72 11.44 -17.59 -4.84
C VAL A 72 12.43 -16.63 -4.22
N ARG A 73 13.61 -17.13 -3.85
CA ARG A 73 14.75 -16.29 -3.47
C ARG A 73 15.59 -15.98 -4.70
N GLU A 74 15.78 -14.69 -4.95
CA GLU A 74 16.61 -14.21 -6.05
C GLU A 74 17.75 -13.35 -5.49
N THR A 75 18.96 -13.53 -6.06
CA THR A 75 20.08 -12.62 -5.80
C THR A 75 20.07 -11.54 -6.85
N ARG A 76 20.02 -10.28 -6.41
CA ARG A 76 19.99 -9.10 -7.28
C ARG A 76 21.16 -8.18 -6.98
N GLN A 77 21.68 -7.60 -8.04
CA GLN A 77 22.65 -6.52 -7.95
C GLN A 77 21.93 -5.24 -7.50
N THR A 78 22.46 -4.56 -6.49
CA THR A 78 22.03 -3.20 -6.15
C THR A 78 22.77 -2.16 -6.97
N TYR A 79 22.15 -1.01 -7.16
CA TYR A 79 22.68 0.14 -7.87
C TYR A 79 22.59 1.35 -6.95
N SER A 80 23.65 2.17 -6.97
CA SER A 80 23.67 3.43 -6.24
C SER A 80 23.29 4.58 -7.15
N PHE A 81 22.53 5.50 -6.61
CA PHE A 81 22.13 6.77 -7.21
C PHE A 81 22.53 7.88 -6.24
N THR A 82 23.12 8.95 -6.74
CA THR A 82 23.63 10.02 -5.89
C THR A 82 23.15 11.39 -6.32
N ALA A 83 23.02 12.26 -5.33
CA ALA A 83 22.78 13.69 -5.51
C ALA A 83 23.36 14.45 -4.32
N SER A 84 23.24 15.77 -4.31
CA SER A 84 23.44 16.57 -3.12
C SER A 84 22.35 17.63 -3.00
N VAL A 85 21.98 17.97 -1.79
CA VAL A 85 21.05 19.05 -1.47
C VAL A 85 21.77 20.12 -0.66
N ASP A 86 21.42 21.39 -0.89
CA ASP A 86 21.92 22.51 -0.09
C ASP A 86 20.80 23.02 0.82
N VAL A 87 20.99 22.85 2.10
CA VAL A 87 20.02 23.15 3.13
C VAL A 87 20.27 24.55 3.68
N PRO A 88 19.30 25.48 3.55
CA PRO A 88 19.54 26.89 3.85
C PRO A 88 19.68 27.20 5.35
N ARG A 89 19.14 26.35 6.22
CA ARG A 89 19.20 26.53 7.68
C ARG A 89 19.17 25.18 8.39
N SER A 90 19.77 25.09 9.55
CA SER A 90 19.68 23.91 10.41
C SER A 90 18.27 23.73 10.96
N GLY A 91 17.84 22.48 11.12
CA GLY A 91 16.54 22.12 11.71
C GLY A 91 16.00 20.80 11.18
N SER A 92 14.74 20.54 11.53
CA SER A 92 14.01 19.34 11.06
C SER A 92 13.54 19.53 9.62
N TYR A 93 13.81 18.52 8.81
CA TYR A 93 13.39 18.45 7.41
C TYR A 93 12.58 17.21 7.17
N SER A 94 11.57 17.37 6.40
CA SER A 94 10.71 16.33 5.93
C SER A 94 11.12 15.93 4.53
N LEU A 95 11.30 14.63 4.35
CA LEU A 95 11.78 14.00 3.14
C LEU A 95 10.72 13.05 2.60
N LEU A 96 10.53 13.05 1.29
CA LEU A 96 9.78 12.03 0.56
C LEU A 96 10.67 11.49 -0.56
N LEU A 97 11.04 10.23 -0.45
CA LEU A 97 11.75 9.52 -1.52
C LEU A 97 10.73 8.82 -2.41
N ASP A 98 10.79 9.06 -3.72
CA ASP A 98 10.09 8.30 -4.76
C ASP A 98 11.15 7.61 -5.62
N VAL A 99 11.20 6.28 -5.62
CA VAL A 99 12.17 5.52 -6.41
C VAL A 99 11.76 5.34 -7.89
N GLY A 100 10.61 5.90 -8.30
CA GLY A 100 10.16 5.93 -9.68
C GLY A 100 9.62 4.61 -10.22
N GLN A 101 9.33 3.64 -9.37
CA GLN A 101 8.75 2.35 -9.72
C GLN A 101 7.25 2.30 -9.39
N ARG A 102 6.52 1.38 -10.01
CA ARG A 102 5.13 1.11 -9.62
C ARG A 102 5.02 0.35 -8.31
N MET A 103 5.95 -0.57 -8.08
CA MET A 103 6.18 -1.26 -6.82
C MET A 103 7.68 -1.37 -6.64
N ALA A 104 8.16 -0.86 -5.52
CA ALA A 104 9.55 -1.00 -5.14
C ALA A 104 9.77 -2.31 -4.39
N ARG A 105 11.02 -2.72 -4.33
CA ARG A 105 11.42 -3.87 -3.56
C ARG A 105 12.30 -3.40 -2.40
N LYS A 106 13.57 -3.69 -2.44
CA LYS A 106 14.49 -3.24 -1.41
C LYS A 106 15.17 -1.95 -1.84
N TYR A 107 15.10 -0.92 -1.00
CA TYR A 107 15.88 0.29 -1.20
C TYR A 107 16.29 0.93 0.13
N TYR A 108 17.34 1.72 0.08
CA TYR A 108 17.88 2.47 1.21
C TYR A 108 18.01 3.94 0.83
N LEU A 109 17.82 4.81 1.82
CA LEU A 109 18.19 6.22 1.73
C LEU A 109 19.31 6.48 2.74
N VAL A 110 20.39 7.01 2.29
CA VAL A 110 21.56 7.39 3.08
C VAL A 110 21.80 8.88 2.93
N ILE A 111 22.03 9.59 4.01
CA ILE A 111 22.39 11.00 4.02
C ILE A 111 23.68 11.14 4.82
N ASP A 112 24.70 11.74 4.23
CA ASP A 112 26.04 11.93 4.84
C ASP A 112 26.60 10.62 5.44
N GLY A 113 26.39 9.50 4.77
CA GLY A 113 26.82 8.18 5.23
C GLY A 113 25.93 7.53 6.28
N GLN A 114 24.90 8.21 6.78
CA GLN A 114 23.95 7.67 7.73
C GLN A 114 22.73 7.11 7.01
N LYS A 115 22.38 5.84 7.29
CA LYS A 115 21.18 5.22 6.74
C LYS A 115 19.93 5.77 7.45
N ILE A 116 19.08 6.46 6.69
CA ILE A 116 17.84 7.07 7.18
C ILE A 116 16.64 6.15 6.93
N VAL A 117 16.61 5.52 5.75
CA VAL A 117 15.53 4.60 5.35
C VAL A 117 16.15 3.28 4.95
N ASP A 118 15.59 2.20 5.49
CA ASP A 118 15.91 0.82 5.12
C ASP A 118 14.60 0.07 4.89
N VAL A 119 14.20 -0.01 3.64
CA VAL A 119 12.94 -0.66 3.28
C VAL A 119 13.22 -1.99 2.63
N ASN A 120 12.77 -3.05 3.26
CA ASN A 120 13.06 -4.43 2.88
C ASN A 120 11.79 -5.30 2.94
N ASN A 121 10.91 -5.13 1.96
CA ASN A 121 9.74 -5.99 1.81
C ASN A 121 9.44 -6.19 0.32
N LEU A 122 8.59 -7.17 0.00
CA LEU A 122 8.26 -7.57 -1.37
C LEU A 122 7.28 -6.65 -2.08
N TRP A 123 6.39 -6.04 -1.33
CA TRP A 123 5.25 -5.29 -1.86
C TRP A 123 5.26 -3.87 -1.28
N LEU A 124 6.34 -3.14 -1.59
CA LEU A 124 6.53 -1.82 -1.05
C LEU A 124 5.94 -0.75 -1.95
N PRO A 125 5.36 0.29 -1.34
CA PRO A 125 5.15 1.50 -2.09
C PRO A 125 6.49 2.01 -2.64
N PRO A 126 6.51 2.61 -3.84
CA PRO A 126 7.73 3.20 -4.39
C PRO A 126 8.14 4.46 -3.65
N THR A 127 7.32 4.92 -2.73
CA THR A 127 7.53 6.14 -1.96
C THR A 127 7.68 5.82 -0.48
N THR A 128 8.56 6.55 0.20
CA THR A 128 8.67 6.54 1.65
C THR A 128 9.05 7.91 2.16
N SER A 129 8.64 8.25 3.37
CA SER A 129 8.94 9.53 4.01
C SER A 129 9.75 9.33 5.28
N ALA A 130 10.51 10.36 5.64
CA ALA A 130 11.24 10.44 6.89
C ALA A 130 11.35 11.89 7.34
N ILE A 131 11.49 12.10 8.65
CA ILE A 131 11.89 13.38 9.22
C ILE A 131 13.32 13.24 9.73
N VAL A 132 14.17 14.19 9.35
CA VAL A 132 15.60 14.18 9.71
C VAL A 132 16.02 15.55 10.22
N GLU A 133 17.00 15.58 11.11
CA GLU A 133 17.69 16.81 11.50
C GLU A 133 18.87 17.03 10.55
N LEU A 134 18.87 18.17 9.87
CA LEU A 134 19.96 18.57 8.96
C LEU A 134 20.57 19.90 9.44
N THR A 135 21.87 20.04 9.26
CA THR A 135 22.58 21.30 9.47
C THR A 135 22.45 22.19 8.24
N ALA A 136 22.69 23.49 8.37
CA ALA A 136 22.80 24.35 7.20
C ALA A 136 24.03 23.95 6.37
N GLY A 137 23.86 23.88 5.05
CA GLY A 137 24.91 23.55 4.10
C GLY A 137 24.58 22.35 3.23
N LYS A 138 25.62 21.82 2.58
CA LYS A 138 25.51 20.75 1.61
C LYS A 138 25.47 19.38 2.30
N HIS A 139 24.53 18.54 1.87
CA HIS A 139 24.38 17.16 2.29
C HIS A 139 24.48 16.22 1.09
N ASP A 140 25.20 15.13 1.26
CA ASP A 140 25.32 14.09 0.26
C ASP A 140 24.20 13.07 0.41
N ILE A 141 23.49 12.82 -0.68
CA ILE A 141 22.34 11.92 -0.75
C ILE A 141 22.72 10.70 -1.57
N GLU A 142 22.48 9.51 -1.03
CA GLU A 142 22.65 8.26 -1.75
C GLU A 142 21.36 7.41 -1.60
N VAL A 143 20.89 6.88 -2.72
CA VAL A 143 19.83 5.87 -2.74
C VAL A 143 20.39 4.60 -3.34
N GLN A 144 20.26 3.49 -2.64
CA GLN A 144 20.57 2.17 -3.18
C GLN A 144 19.27 1.45 -3.51
N GLY A 145 19.13 1.00 -4.74
CA GLY A 145 17.92 0.39 -5.26
C GLY A 145 18.18 -0.55 -6.44
N GLU A 146 17.23 -0.67 -7.33
CA GLU A 146 17.33 -1.51 -8.53
C GLU A 146 17.81 -0.70 -9.74
N ARG A 147 18.33 -1.38 -10.76
CA ARG A 147 18.93 -0.77 -11.96
C ARG A 147 18.02 0.24 -12.66
N ASN A 148 16.73 -0.02 -12.67
CA ASN A 148 15.75 0.77 -13.42
C ASN A 148 15.05 1.82 -12.54
N ASP A 149 15.51 2.00 -11.30
CA ASP A 149 15.00 3.03 -10.43
C ASP A 149 15.35 4.42 -10.98
N LYS A 150 14.48 5.36 -10.69
CA LYS A 150 14.67 6.78 -11.01
C LYS A 150 14.33 7.58 -9.76
N PRO A 151 15.20 7.51 -8.75
CA PRO A 151 14.89 8.11 -7.47
C PRO A 151 14.87 9.63 -7.55
N VAL A 152 13.82 10.19 -6.96
CA VAL A 152 13.64 11.62 -6.73
C VAL A 152 13.44 11.82 -5.24
N LEU A 153 14.22 12.68 -4.65
CA LEU A 153 14.06 13.09 -3.26
C LEU A 153 13.40 14.47 -3.22
N TYR A 154 12.21 14.52 -2.65
CA TYR A 154 11.50 15.75 -2.31
C TYR A 154 11.82 16.12 -0.87
N TRP A 155 11.99 17.40 -0.58
CA TRP A 155 12.32 17.86 0.76
C TRP A 155 11.78 19.25 1.08
N ARG A 156 11.48 19.49 2.34
CA ARG A 156 11.05 20.80 2.87
C ARG A 156 11.40 20.91 4.36
N PRO A 157 11.58 22.14 4.89
CA PRO A 157 11.62 22.33 6.33
C PRO A 157 10.30 21.87 6.95
N VAL A 158 10.36 21.24 8.12
CA VAL A 158 9.17 20.98 8.92
C VAL A 158 8.57 22.31 9.34
N SER A 159 7.27 22.48 9.15
CA SER A 159 6.53 23.68 9.54
C SER A 159 5.25 23.31 10.30
N GLU A 160 4.65 24.26 10.97
CA GLU A 160 3.35 24.08 11.62
C GLU A 160 2.17 24.19 10.65
N GLU A 161 2.42 24.58 9.41
CA GLU A 161 1.41 24.71 8.37
C GLU A 161 1.01 23.33 7.83
N THR A 162 -0.27 23.15 7.63
CA THR A 162 -0.84 21.99 6.95
C THR A 162 -1.40 22.44 5.61
N VAL A 163 -0.92 21.85 4.53
CA VAL A 163 -1.28 22.18 3.17
C VAL A 163 -1.91 20.99 2.48
N PHE A 164 -3.09 21.20 1.91
CA PHE A 164 -3.70 20.32 0.93
C PHE A 164 -3.66 20.99 -0.44
N ARG A 165 -3.12 20.31 -1.42
CA ARG A 165 -2.99 20.82 -2.79
C ARG A 165 -3.65 19.85 -3.75
N SER A 166 -4.73 20.27 -4.38
CA SER A 166 -5.36 19.56 -5.49
C SER A 166 -5.03 20.26 -6.81
N SER A 167 -4.53 19.51 -7.77
CA SER A 167 -4.23 20.03 -9.12
C SER A 167 -5.48 20.26 -9.96
N VAL A 168 -6.58 19.56 -9.66
CA VAL A 168 -7.87 19.66 -10.33
C VAL A 168 -8.97 19.61 -9.27
N ALA A 169 -9.73 20.70 -9.17
CA ALA A 169 -10.94 20.77 -8.34
C ALA A 169 -11.89 21.85 -8.90
N GLN A 170 -13.17 21.54 -8.91
CA GLN A 170 -14.22 22.52 -9.25
C GLN A 170 -14.63 23.35 -8.04
N MET A 171 -14.47 22.78 -6.84
CA MET A 171 -14.76 23.42 -5.57
C MET A 171 -13.77 22.91 -4.52
N LEU A 172 -13.67 23.66 -3.44
CA LEU A 172 -12.98 23.27 -2.23
C LEU A 172 -14.04 22.78 -1.24
N ASP A 173 -14.03 21.48 -0.97
CA ASP A 173 -14.95 20.83 -0.03
C ASP A 173 -14.18 20.20 1.13
N TYR A 174 -14.40 20.72 2.32
CA TYR A 174 -13.81 20.18 3.55
C TYR A 174 -14.71 20.46 4.75
N THR A 175 -14.61 19.59 5.75
CA THR A 175 -15.31 19.76 7.04
C THR A 175 -14.31 19.74 8.18
N VAL A 176 -14.40 20.71 9.09
CA VAL A 176 -13.62 20.77 10.31
C VAL A 176 -14.50 20.33 11.48
N PHE A 177 -13.98 19.43 12.29
CA PHE A 177 -14.58 18.97 13.53
C PHE A 177 -13.75 19.50 14.71
N ALA A 178 -14.39 20.06 15.73
CA ALA A 178 -13.73 20.52 16.93
C ALA A 178 -14.06 19.59 18.10
N GLY A 179 -13.09 19.31 18.95
CA GLY A 179 -13.27 18.45 20.12
C GLY A 179 -12.08 17.51 20.35
N ASN A 180 -12.17 16.72 21.39
CA ASN A 180 -11.22 15.62 21.63
C ASN A 180 -11.43 14.50 20.59
N GLY A 181 -10.59 13.45 20.60
CA GLY A 181 -10.63 12.39 19.61
C GLY A 181 -11.98 11.70 19.50
N ASP A 182 -12.63 11.42 20.63
CA ASP A 182 -13.93 10.73 20.65
C ASP A 182 -15.05 11.62 20.12
N GLU A 183 -15.07 12.89 20.47
CA GLU A 183 -16.03 13.88 19.98
C GLU A 183 -15.89 14.10 18.49
N VAL A 184 -14.65 14.20 17.99
CA VAL A 184 -14.35 14.35 16.56
C VAL A 184 -14.83 13.12 15.78
N ILE A 185 -14.55 11.91 16.25
CA ILE A 185 -15.00 10.67 15.60
C ILE A 185 -16.51 10.52 15.66
N ALA A 186 -17.15 10.88 16.78
CA ALA A 186 -18.61 10.87 16.90
C ALA A 186 -19.25 11.81 15.86
N SER A 187 -18.78 13.05 15.76
CA SER A 187 -19.27 14.03 14.78
C SER A 187 -18.99 13.62 13.33
N TYR A 188 -17.83 13.03 13.06
CA TYR A 188 -17.52 12.45 11.75
C TYR A 188 -18.51 11.36 11.36
N ARG A 189 -18.85 10.46 12.31
CA ARG A 189 -19.82 9.39 12.08
C ARG A 189 -21.26 9.88 11.97
N GLU A 190 -21.60 10.96 12.64
CA GLU A 190 -22.89 11.61 12.45
C GLU A 190 -23.03 12.13 11.01
N LEU A 191 -21.97 12.72 10.48
CA LEU A 191 -21.94 13.24 9.11
C LEU A 191 -21.91 12.12 8.04
N THR A 192 -21.08 11.09 8.25
CA THR A 192 -20.82 10.04 7.25
C THR A 192 -21.64 8.78 7.43
N GLY A 193 -22.38 8.68 8.50
CA GLY A 193 -23.18 7.52 8.88
C GLY A 193 -22.45 6.54 9.82
N PRO A 194 -23.21 5.73 10.56
CA PRO A 194 -22.65 4.73 11.45
C PRO A 194 -22.06 3.57 10.67
N ALA A 195 -21.03 2.95 11.23
CA ALA A 195 -20.54 1.68 10.69
C ALA A 195 -21.62 0.61 10.83
N PRO A 196 -21.84 -0.23 9.79
CA PRO A 196 -22.81 -1.31 9.88
C PRO A 196 -22.38 -2.34 10.95
N MET A 197 -23.36 -2.95 11.60
CA MET A 197 -23.09 -4.07 12.48
C MET A 197 -22.58 -5.25 11.65
N MET A 198 -21.37 -5.69 11.95
CA MET A 198 -20.78 -6.85 11.28
C MET A 198 -21.42 -8.14 11.79
N PRO A 199 -21.64 -9.15 10.92
CA PRO A 199 -22.15 -10.45 11.37
C PRO A 199 -21.09 -11.15 12.24
N LEU A 200 -21.56 -11.93 13.23
CA LEU A 200 -20.68 -12.56 14.24
C LEU A 200 -19.55 -13.39 13.62
N TRP A 201 -19.84 -14.13 12.54
CA TRP A 201 -18.84 -14.95 11.84
C TRP A 201 -17.67 -14.15 11.25
N SER A 202 -17.87 -12.88 10.93
CA SER A 202 -16.80 -12.01 10.41
C SER A 202 -15.82 -11.55 11.49
N LEU A 203 -16.14 -11.77 12.75
CA LEU A 203 -15.28 -11.50 13.90
C LEU A 203 -14.52 -12.76 14.36
N GLY A 204 -14.75 -13.89 13.71
CA GLY A 204 -14.08 -15.15 13.99
C GLY A 204 -12.76 -15.31 13.22
N TYR A 205 -12.30 -16.56 13.10
CA TYR A 205 -11.03 -16.82 12.43
C TYR A 205 -11.20 -16.88 10.91
N ILE A 206 -10.49 -16.00 10.24
CA ILE A 206 -10.42 -15.90 8.77
C ILE A 206 -9.04 -16.43 8.34
N HIS A 207 -9.05 -17.60 7.69
CA HIS A 207 -7.83 -18.24 7.23
C HIS A 207 -7.48 -17.82 5.81
N CYS A 208 -6.34 -17.16 5.65
CA CYS A 208 -5.76 -16.79 4.36
C CYS A 208 -4.34 -17.35 4.27
N ARG A 209 -4.05 -18.00 3.17
CA ARG A 209 -2.67 -18.28 2.75
C ARG A 209 -2.55 -17.87 1.30
N GLU A 210 -1.69 -16.99 0.96
CA GLU A 210 -1.50 -16.36 -0.36
C GLU A 210 -2.47 -16.86 -1.45
N ARG A 211 -2.59 -18.19 -1.63
CA ARG A 211 -3.59 -18.85 -2.48
C ARG A 211 -3.67 -20.37 -2.26
N TYR A 212 -4.78 -20.95 -2.68
CA TYR A 212 -4.94 -22.38 -2.96
C TYR A 212 -4.85 -22.60 -4.46
N ASN A 213 -4.15 -23.63 -4.91
CA ASN A 213 -3.96 -23.85 -6.33
C ASN A 213 -5.14 -24.57 -6.98
N THR A 214 -5.89 -25.34 -6.22
CA THR A 214 -7.03 -26.11 -6.69
C THR A 214 -8.19 -26.10 -5.70
N GLN A 215 -9.38 -26.40 -6.19
CA GLN A 215 -10.57 -26.64 -5.39
C GLN A 215 -10.34 -27.72 -4.32
N ALA A 216 -9.68 -28.82 -4.72
CA ALA A 216 -9.39 -29.92 -3.81
C ALA A 216 -8.51 -29.50 -2.64
N GLU A 217 -7.43 -28.73 -2.90
CA GLU A 217 -6.53 -28.20 -1.89
C GLU A 217 -7.27 -27.28 -0.91
N LEU A 218 -8.15 -26.41 -1.41
CA LEU A 218 -8.93 -25.52 -0.58
C LEU A 218 -9.88 -26.28 0.36
N LEU A 219 -10.62 -27.24 -0.18
CA LEU A 219 -11.56 -28.06 0.60
C LEU A 219 -10.83 -28.95 1.61
N GLU A 220 -9.70 -29.54 1.24
CA GLU A 220 -8.87 -30.32 2.16
C GLU A 220 -8.45 -29.51 3.38
N ASN A 221 -7.97 -28.28 3.17
CA ASN A 221 -7.61 -27.41 4.27
C ASN A 221 -8.81 -27.10 5.19
N ALA A 222 -9.97 -26.79 4.62
CA ALA A 222 -11.18 -26.53 5.43
C ALA A 222 -11.61 -27.76 6.25
N ARG A 223 -11.56 -28.97 5.66
CA ARG A 223 -11.85 -30.22 6.34
C ARG A 223 -10.86 -30.47 7.48
N GLU A 224 -9.59 -30.27 7.25
CA GLU A 224 -8.53 -30.45 8.26
C GLU A 224 -8.75 -29.55 9.48
N PHE A 225 -9.18 -28.30 9.30
CA PHE A 225 -9.57 -27.44 10.43
C PHE A 225 -10.68 -28.07 11.26
N ARG A 226 -11.71 -28.64 10.61
CA ARG A 226 -12.82 -29.28 11.31
C ARG A 226 -12.44 -30.59 11.99
N GLU A 227 -11.65 -31.43 11.32
CA GLU A 227 -11.14 -32.70 11.86
C GLU A 227 -10.28 -32.48 13.10
N ARG A 228 -9.43 -31.47 13.07
CA ARG A 228 -8.58 -31.06 14.20
C ARG A 228 -9.33 -30.27 15.26
N LYS A 229 -10.62 -30.01 15.08
CA LYS A 229 -11.47 -29.19 15.98
C LYS A 229 -10.90 -27.79 16.20
N LEU A 230 -10.27 -27.23 15.19
CA LEU A 230 -9.80 -25.85 15.18
C LEU A 230 -10.93 -24.92 14.67
N PRO A 231 -11.14 -23.78 15.34
CA PRO A 231 -12.15 -22.82 14.86
C PRO A 231 -11.72 -22.23 13.52
N ILE A 232 -12.69 -22.12 12.60
CA ILE A 232 -12.58 -21.41 11.34
C ILE A 232 -13.96 -20.95 10.92
N ASP A 233 -14.09 -19.69 10.53
CA ASP A 233 -15.36 -19.10 10.07
C ASP A 233 -15.33 -18.79 8.58
N MET A 234 -14.12 -18.50 8.06
CA MET A 234 -13.94 -18.16 6.67
C MET A 234 -12.58 -18.64 6.14
N ILE A 235 -12.57 -19.11 4.90
CA ILE A 235 -11.37 -19.40 4.13
C ILE A 235 -11.26 -18.44 2.95
N VAL A 236 -10.06 -17.91 2.69
CA VAL A 236 -9.84 -16.93 1.62
C VAL A 236 -9.19 -17.62 0.43
N GLN A 237 -9.87 -17.61 -0.71
CA GLN A 237 -9.25 -17.88 -1.99
C GLN A 237 -8.68 -16.58 -2.51
N ASP A 238 -7.39 -16.40 -2.37
CA ASP A 238 -6.69 -15.22 -2.84
C ASP A 238 -6.46 -15.30 -4.36
N TRP A 239 -5.58 -14.53 -4.89
CA TRP A 239 -5.36 -14.35 -6.32
C TRP A 239 -5.11 -15.65 -7.11
N GLN A 240 -5.12 -15.55 -8.45
CA GLN A 240 -4.89 -16.63 -9.43
C GLN A 240 -5.94 -17.76 -9.50
N TYR A 241 -7.11 -17.65 -8.87
CA TYR A 241 -8.20 -18.61 -9.11
C TYR A 241 -8.72 -18.56 -10.57
N TRP A 242 -8.48 -17.46 -11.25
CA TRP A 242 -8.82 -17.24 -12.66
C TRP A 242 -7.92 -17.97 -13.67
N GLY A 243 -6.73 -18.45 -13.26
CA GLY A 243 -5.80 -19.23 -14.05
C GLY A 243 -5.60 -18.73 -15.48
N LYS A 244 -6.01 -19.55 -16.47
CA LYS A 244 -5.87 -19.29 -17.91
C LYS A 244 -6.66 -18.09 -18.46
N TYR A 245 -7.60 -17.56 -17.70
CA TYR A 245 -8.45 -16.44 -18.14
C TYR A 245 -7.83 -15.06 -17.96
N GLY A 246 -6.64 -14.97 -17.38
CA GLY A 246 -5.93 -13.72 -17.20
C GLY A 246 -6.22 -13.04 -15.88
N TRP A 247 -5.43 -12.03 -15.56
CA TRP A 247 -5.45 -11.37 -14.27
C TRP A 247 -6.83 -10.80 -13.92
N ASN A 248 -7.37 -11.26 -12.80
CA ASN A 248 -8.65 -10.82 -12.25
C ASN A 248 -9.84 -10.93 -13.23
N ALA A 249 -9.89 -12.03 -13.98
CA ALA A 249 -10.94 -12.28 -14.96
C ALA A 249 -12.33 -12.53 -14.35
N MET A 250 -12.46 -12.49 -13.02
CA MET A 250 -13.70 -12.72 -12.25
C MET A 250 -14.39 -14.05 -12.59
N LYS A 251 -13.60 -15.04 -12.94
CA LYS A 251 -14.03 -16.37 -13.32
C LYS A 251 -13.06 -17.40 -12.78
N PHE A 252 -13.58 -18.50 -12.22
CA PHE A 252 -12.75 -19.62 -11.83
C PHE A 252 -12.24 -20.38 -13.06
N ASP A 253 -10.97 -20.79 -13.00
CA ASP A 253 -10.38 -21.70 -13.97
C ASP A 253 -10.90 -23.12 -13.71
N GLU A 254 -11.69 -23.67 -14.63
CA GLU A 254 -12.35 -24.97 -14.48
C GLU A 254 -11.38 -26.16 -14.41
N ASP A 255 -10.16 -26.01 -14.94
CA ASP A 255 -9.13 -27.05 -14.82
C ASP A 255 -8.64 -27.19 -13.36
N ARG A 256 -8.76 -26.13 -12.59
CA ARG A 256 -8.32 -26.04 -11.19
C ARG A 256 -9.49 -26.06 -10.20
N TYR A 257 -10.60 -25.49 -10.59
CA TYR A 257 -11.85 -25.37 -9.82
C TYR A 257 -13.02 -25.89 -10.68
N PRO A 258 -13.13 -27.23 -10.84
CA PRO A 258 -14.07 -27.83 -11.78
C PRO A 258 -15.53 -27.57 -11.41
N ASP A 259 -15.84 -27.43 -10.13
CA ASP A 259 -17.21 -27.18 -9.65
C ASP A 259 -17.20 -26.23 -8.45
N PRO A 260 -17.11 -24.91 -8.68
CA PRO A 260 -17.19 -23.94 -7.58
C PRO A 260 -18.51 -23.96 -6.83
N GLY A 261 -19.61 -24.38 -7.47
CA GLY A 261 -20.91 -24.51 -6.83
C GLY A 261 -20.90 -25.59 -5.76
N SER A 262 -20.41 -26.78 -6.09
CA SER A 262 -20.24 -27.89 -5.12
C SER A 262 -19.25 -27.52 -4.01
N MET A 263 -18.14 -26.84 -4.36
CA MET A 263 -17.19 -26.33 -3.37
C MET A 263 -17.84 -25.42 -2.36
N MET A 264 -18.65 -24.45 -2.79
CA MET A 264 -19.38 -23.54 -1.92
C MET A 264 -20.34 -24.27 -1.01
N LYS A 265 -21.07 -25.25 -1.57
CA LYS A 265 -22.03 -26.06 -0.80
C LYS A 265 -21.33 -26.84 0.33
N GLU A 266 -20.23 -27.51 0.02
CA GLU A 266 -19.45 -28.26 1.01
C GLU A 266 -18.86 -27.35 2.10
N LEU A 267 -18.34 -26.18 1.74
CA LEU A 267 -17.88 -25.19 2.73
C LEU A 267 -19.00 -24.76 3.67
N HIS A 268 -20.19 -24.49 3.13
CA HIS A 268 -21.35 -24.10 3.93
C HIS A 268 -21.85 -25.24 4.84
N GLU A 269 -21.79 -26.49 4.39
CA GLU A 269 -22.10 -27.67 5.23
C GLU A 269 -21.12 -27.82 6.42
N MET A 270 -19.92 -27.25 6.28
CA MET A 270 -18.92 -27.15 7.35
C MET A 270 -19.02 -25.84 8.15
N ASP A 271 -20.04 -25.00 7.93
CA ASP A 271 -20.13 -23.65 8.49
C ASP A 271 -18.89 -22.78 8.21
N VAL A 272 -18.28 -22.95 7.03
CA VAL A 272 -17.16 -22.15 6.53
C VAL A 272 -17.61 -21.28 5.36
N ARG A 273 -17.28 -20.01 5.40
CA ARG A 273 -17.55 -19.08 4.29
C ARG A 273 -16.34 -18.95 3.38
N LEU A 274 -16.61 -18.68 2.11
CA LEU A 274 -15.54 -18.36 1.15
C LEU A 274 -15.48 -16.86 0.90
N MET A 275 -14.28 -16.31 0.99
CA MET A 275 -13.94 -14.98 0.47
C MET A 275 -13.06 -15.13 -0.75
N ILE A 276 -13.32 -14.39 -1.80
CA ILE A 276 -12.42 -14.28 -2.96
C ILE A 276 -11.76 -12.91 -3.00
N SER A 277 -10.51 -12.87 -3.42
CA SER A 277 -9.77 -11.64 -3.62
C SER A 277 -10.09 -11.04 -5.00
N VAL A 278 -10.64 -9.84 -5.01
CA VAL A 278 -10.98 -9.10 -6.22
C VAL A 278 -10.15 -7.83 -6.27
N TRP A 279 -9.45 -7.64 -7.37
CA TRP A 279 -8.59 -6.49 -7.59
C TRP A 279 -9.26 -5.47 -8.50
N SER A 280 -8.93 -4.20 -8.34
CA SER A 280 -9.37 -3.15 -9.27
C SER A 280 -8.64 -3.21 -10.62
N LYS A 281 -7.46 -3.85 -10.66
CA LYS A 281 -6.72 -4.09 -11.89
C LYS A 281 -7.24 -5.33 -12.59
N ILE A 282 -7.72 -5.18 -13.81
CA ILE A 282 -8.23 -6.25 -14.68
C ILE A 282 -7.32 -6.37 -15.90
N ASP A 283 -7.04 -7.59 -16.36
CA ASP A 283 -6.33 -7.82 -17.61
C ASP A 283 -7.19 -7.32 -18.77
N ALA A 284 -6.62 -6.41 -19.57
CA ALA A 284 -7.29 -5.82 -20.71
C ALA A 284 -7.64 -6.83 -21.82
N GLN A 285 -7.01 -8.00 -21.82
CA GLN A 285 -7.29 -9.09 -22.76
C GLN A 285 -8.32 -10.09 -22.23
N SER A 286 -8.65 -10.03 -20.93
CA SER A 286 -9.73 -10.85 -20.38
C SER A 286 -11.08 -10.47 -20.97
N GLU A 287 -12.07 -11.35 -20.88
CA GLU A 287 -13.44 -11.07 -21.34
C GLU A 287 -14.02 -9.84 -20.65
N VAL A 288 -13.87 -9.76 -19.33
CA VAL A 288 -14.33 -8.60 -18.53
C VAL A 288 -13.60 -7.33 -18.96
N GLY A 289 -12.30 -7.41 -19.22
CA GLY A 289 -11.51 -6.28 -19.68
C GLY A 289 -11.94 -5.76 -21.06
N LYS A 290 -12.33 -6.65 -21.97
CA LYS A 290 -12.89 -6.28 -23.29
C LYS A 290 -14.25 -5.63 -23.13
N GLN A 291 -15.16 -6.21 -22.35
CA GLN A 291 -16.48 -5.65 -22.09
C GLN A 291 -16.40 -4.25 -21.43
N ALA A 292 -15.44 -4.04 -20.53
CA ALA A 292 -15.24 -2.74 -19.89
C ALA A 292 -14.71 -1.65 -20.84
N LYS A 293 -14.07 -2.04 -21.96
CA LYS A 293 -13.63 -1.10 -22.99
C LYS A 293 -14.75 -0.70 -23.97
N GLU A 294 -15.74 -1.56 -24.12
CA GLU A 294 -16.87 -1.33 -25.03
C GLU A 294 -17.95 -0.42 -24.40
N LYS A 295 -17.95 -0.27 -23.08
CA LYS A 295 -18.84 0.62 -22.32
C LYS A 295 -18.18 1.96 -21.98
#